data_67253172bdb847146dbe5c8735ca4412
#
_entry.id   67253172bdb847146dbe5c8735ca4412
#
_cell.length_a   1.000
_cell.length_b   1.000
_cell.length_c   1.000
_cell.angle_alpha   90.00
_cell.angle_beta   90.00
_cell.angle_gamma   90.00
#
_symmetry.space_group_name_H-M   'P 1'
#
loop_
_entity.id
_entity.type
_entity.pdbx_description
1 polymer ?
#
loop_
_entity_poly.entity_id
_entity_poly.type
_entity_poly.pdbx_seq_one_letter_code
_entity_poly.pdbx_strand_id
1 'polypeptide(L)'
;MKFAILGGSFNPIHIGHLFLADAVLSILKYDRIILVPANISPFKPDAQGASSKDRLDMLMASVPADARITIDDCEIRREGVSYTIDTVKDILERYRPEGKPGLILGDDLAKDFHTWRSAAEIVSLTDIIIAHRFSAEDIPFSFPHKRLENEIMELSSGGVRDRLMNGAAWSYLVPQGVRFIIEDRLLYGLGEPAGTPKDGGISLELIAGIENTVRTMISPARFLHSRNVALLAQDLCGRFGLDPAAGYLAGIAHDMCKSLSGEELFQQTKKDGKPVSKLEKKKPSLLHARAAAVLLRERFGIHNKDILEAIRLHTLADTEMGPLAKVLFIADKIEVSREHVSPGLRNSRSFPSLDALFAAVLDETVAFFRARKYTLSKGTLRLLEVIKGEAFEKNKS
;
A
#
# COMPACT_ATOMS: atom_id res chain seq x y z
N MET A 1 12.98 10.63 29.29
CA MET A 1 12.06 10.53 28.13
C MET A 1 10.65 10.24 28.67
N LYS A 2 9.71 11.08 28.29
CA LYS A 2 8.30 10.99 28.72
C LYS A 2 7.50 10.19 27.69
N PHE A 3 6.91 9.07 28.07
CA PHE A 3 6.10 8.26 27.15
C PHE A 3 4.70 7.97 27.69
N ALA A 4 3.77 7.63 26.80
CA ALA A 4 2.44 7.16 27.15
C ALA A 4 2.16 5.79 26.53
N ILE A 5 1.30 5.01 27.19
CA ILE A 5 0.89 3.67 26.83
C ILE A 5 -0.52 3.75 26.25
N LEU A 6 -0.70 3.19 25.07
CA LEU A 6 -2.01 2.97 24.46
C LEU A 6 -2.22 1.46 24.26
N GLY A 7 -2.95 0.87 25.19
CA GLY A 7 -3.37 -0.53 25.11
C GLY A 7 -4.64 -0.70 24.29
N GLY A 8 -4.79 -1.81 23.60
CA GLY A 8 -6.00 -2.10 22.85
C GLY A 8 -5.98 -3.47 22.19
N SER A 9 -7.15 -3.99 21.82
CA SER A 9 -7.21 -5.22 21.03
C SER A 9 -6.67 -5.04 19.62
N PHE A 10 -6.79 -3.82 19.04
CA PHE A 10 -6.40 -3.49 17.66
C PHE A 10 -6.89 -4.53 16.63
N ASN A 11 -8.18 -4.79 16.64
CA ASN A 11 -8.82 -5.88 15.90
C ASN A 11 -9.87 -5.38 14.87
N PRO A 12 -9.47 -4.69 13.78
CA PRO A 12 -8.13 -4.23 13.43
C PRO A 12 -7.75 -2.89 14.09
N ILE A 13 -6.47 -2.52 13.98
CA ILE A 13 -6.06 -1.12 14.17
C ILE A 13 -6.65 -0.27 13.04
N HIS A 14 -7.04 0.97 13.37
CA HIS A 14 -7.66 1.90 12.43
C HIS A 14 -7.15 3.33 12.61
N ILE A 15 -7.50 4.22 11.68
CA ILE A 15 -7.00 5.60 11.68
C ILE A 15 -7.35 6.35 12.97
N GLY A 16 -8.46 6.06 13.64
CA GLY A 16 -8.81 6.66 14.93
C GLY A 16 -7.81 6.35 16.06
N HIS A 17 -7.19 5.15 16.07
CA HIS A 17 -6.13 4.85 17.04
C HIS A 17 -4.87 5.66 16.77
N LEU A 18 -4.48 5.81 15.52
CA LEU A 18 -3.28 6.55 15.11
C LEU A 18 -3.46 8.04 15.34
N PHE A 19 -4.65 8.58 15.04
CA PHE A 19 -5.01 9.97 15.32
C PHE A 19 -4.94 10.28 16.81
N LEU A 20 -5.45 9.37 17.65
CA LEU A 20 -5.37 9.50 19.10
C LEU A 20 -3.91 9.49 19.61
N ALA A 21 -3.08 8.59 19.08
CA ALA A 21 -1.66 8.56 19.42
C ALA A 21 -0.94 9.87 19.02
N ASP A 22 -1.21 10.39 17.83
CA ASP A 22 -0.64 11.66 17.37
C ASP A 22 -1.15 12.86 18.19
N ALA A 23 -2.41 12.87 18.57
CA ALA A 23 -2.96 13.91 19.44
C ALA A 23 -2.25 13.97 20.82
N VAL A 24 -1.96 12.82 21.43
CA VAL A 24 -1.21 12.76 22.71
C VAL A 24 0.22 13.28 22.53
N LEU A 25 0.90 12.92 21.44
CA LEU A 25 2.22 13.45 21.12
C LEU A 25 2.20 14.96 20.90
N SER A 26 1.21 15.44 20.14
CA SER A 26 1.16 16.83 19.69
C SER A 26 0.62 17.79 20.76
N ILE A 27 -0.42 17.41 21.52
CA ILE A 27 -1.11 18.27 22.50
C ILE A 27 -0.43 18.15 23.87
N LEU A 28 -0.23 16.93 24.37
CA LEU A 28 0.32 16.70 25.71
C LEU A 28 1.85 16.61 25.76
N LYS A 29 2.50 16.76 24.59
CA LYS A 29 3.96 16.80 24.44
C LYS A 29 4.67 15.59 25.06
N TYR A 30 4.13 14.39 24.80
CA TYR A 30 4.85 13.16 25.07
C TYR A 30 5.91 12.93 23.99
N ASP A 31 7.06 12.37 24.37
CA ASP A 31 8.15 12.08 23.45
C ASP A 31 7.86 10.82 22.62
N ARG A 32 7.10 9.88 23.21
CA ARG A 32 6.83 8.57 22.58
C ARG A 32 5.50 7.98 23.03
N ILE A 33 4.86 7.25 22.13
CA ILE A 33 3.72 6.36 22.42
C ILE A 33 4.16 4.91 22.30
N ILE A 34 3.77 4.08 23.27
CA ILE A 34 3.94 2.62 23.23
C ILE A 34 2.56 2.02 22.95
N LEU A 35 2.39 1.43 21.78
CA LEU A 35 1.19 0.67 21.40
C LEU A 35 1.33 -0.76 21.89
N VAL A 36 0.39 -1.24 22.70
CA VAL A 36 0.43 -2.59 23.30
C VAL A 36 -0.81 -3.37 22.85
N PRO A 37 -0.65 -4.34 21.93
CA PRO A 37 -1.76 -5.20 21.53
C PRO A 37 -2.09 -6.23 22.62
N ALA A 38 -3.35 -6.23 23.06
CA ALA A 38 -3.83 -7.22 24.02
C ALA A 38 -3.75 -8.64 23.43
N ASN A 39 -3.31 -9.62 24.21
CA ASN A 39 -3.43 -11.01 23.81
C ASN A 39 -4.91 -11.43 23.87
N ILE A 40 -5.47 -11.54 25.07
CA ILE A 40 -6.90 -11.77 25.30
C ILE A 40 -7.43 -10.63 26.18
N SER A 41 -8.37 -9.85 25.68
CA SER A 41 -8.97 -8.77 26.47
C SER A 41 -9.87 -9.36 27.56
N PRO A 42 -9.72 -8.94 28.84
CA PRO A 42 -10.61 -9.39 29.91
C PRO A 42 -12.07 -8.95 29.71
N PHE A 43 -12.29 -7.92 28.89
CA PHE A 43 -13.63 -7.39 28.61
C PHE A 43 -14.29 -8.02 27.38
N LYS A 44 -13.53 -8.77 26.56
CA LYS A 44 -13.97 -9.39 25.31
C LYS A 44 -13.24 -10.73 25.11
N PRO A 45 -13.42 -11.72 26.01
CA PRO A 45 -12.65 -12.99 25.95
C PRO A 45 -12.94 -13.80 24.67
N ASP A 46 -14.16 -13.70 24.15
CA ASP A 46 -14.61 -14.42 22.95
C ASP A 46 -14.61 -13.56 21.70
N ALA A 47 -13.80 -12.50 21.63
CA ALA A 47 -13.80 -11.60 20.49
C ALA A 47 -13.39 -12.37 19.22
N GLN A 48 -14.38 -12.68 18.39
CA GLN A 48 -14.15 -13.18 17.03
C GLN A 48 -13.34 -12.16 16.23
N GLY A 49 -12.38 -12.63 15.45
CA GLY A 49 -11.58 -11.74 14.62
C GLY A 49 -10.22 -12.32 14.27
N ALA A 50 -9.26 -11.46 14.04
CA ALA A 50 -7.90 -11.82 13.68
C ALA A 50 -7.12 -12.41 14.86
N SER A 51 -6.22 -13.35 14.58
CA SER A 51 -5.31 -13.92 15.58
C SER A 51 -4.42 -12.85 16.22
N SER A 52 -3.82 -13.16 17.38
CA SER A 52 -2.85 -12.24 18.02
C SER A 52 -1.69 -11.91 17.09
N LYS A 53 -1.25 -12.89 16.28
CA LYS A 53 -0.23 -12.69 15.25
C LYS A 53 -0.69 -11.73 14.15
N ASP A 54 -1.88 -11.93 13.59
CA ASP A 54 -2.40 -11.04 12.54
C ASP A 54 -2.57 -9.61 13.06
N ARG A 55 -3.04 -9.43 14.29
CA ARG A 55 -3.19 -8.12 14.93
C ARG A 55 -1.85 -7.43 15.14
N LEU A 56 -0.82 -8.18 15.53
CA LEU A 56 0.54 -7.66 15.65
C LEU A 56 1.10 -7.27 14.26
N ASP A 57 0.95 -8.12 13.25
CA ASP A 57 1.38 -7.84 11.88
C ASP A 57 0.70 -6.57 11.32
N MET A 58 -0.63 -6.44 11.52
CA MET A 58 -1.39 -5.23 11.15
C MET A 58 -0.90 -3.99 11.90
N LEU A 59 -0.59 -4.12 13.19
CA LEU A 59 -0.09 -3.01 13.99
C LEU A 59 1.29 -2.56 13.48
N MET A 60 2.20 -3.49 13.18
CA MET A 60 3.50 -3.20 12.58
C MET A 60 3.38 -2.55 11.20
N ALA A 61 2.43 -2.99 10.38
CA ALA A 61 2.17 -2.41 9.06
C ALA A 61 1.45 -1.05 9.11
N SER A 62 0.87 -0.67 10.25
CA SER A 62 0.12 0.58 10.40
C SER A 62 0.99 1.79 10.73
N VAL A 63 2.11 1.56 11.39
CA VAL A 63 2.98 2.63 11.87
C VAL A 63 4.02 2.93 10.77
N PRO A 64 4.03 4.13 10.18
CA PRO A 64 5.15 4.56 9.36
C PRO A 64 6.43 4.55 10.23
N ALA A 65 7.60 4.63 9.61
CA ALA A 65 8.88 4.68 10.32
C ALA A 65 9.01 5.98 11.16
N ASP A 66 8.09 6.17 12.10
CA ASP A 66 8.08 7.26 13.07
C ASP A 66 8.70 6.76 14.38
N ALA A 67 9.88 7.28 14.71
CA ALA A 67 10.60 6.90 15.93
C ALA A 67 9.84 7.25 17.23
N ARG A 68 8.77 8.04 17.15
CA ARG A 68 7.92 8.41 18.30
C ARG A 68 6.87 7.36 18.66
N ILE A 69 6.63 6.38 17.80
CA ILE A 69 5.69 5.28 18.05
C ILE A 69 6.46 3.97 18.13
N THR A 70 6.27 3.25 19.22
CA THR A 70 6.86 1.93 19.48
C THR A 70 5.74 0.91 19.65
N ILE A 71 5.89 -0.27 19.08
CA ILE A 71 4.99 -1.40 19.31
C ILE A 71 5.66 -2.33 20.30
N ASP A 72 4.93 -2.71 21.34
CA ASP A 72 5.41 -3.65 22.35
C ASP A 72 4.43 -4.83 22.49
N ASP A 73 4.90 -6.00 22.16
CA ASP A 73 4.13 -7.24 22.13
C ASP A 73 4.10 -7.99 23.47
N CYS A 74 4.43 -7.32 24.59
CA CYS A 74 4.58 -7.94 25.91
C CYS A 74 3.37 -8.76 26.38
N GLU A 75 2.15 -8.29 26.06
CA GLU A 75 0.93 -9.02 26.43
C GLU A 75 0.75 -10.30 25.61
N ILE A 76 1.11 -10.24 24.31
CA ILE A 76 1.09 -11.42 23.43
C ILE A 76 2.14 -12.44 23.90
N ARG A 77 3.37 -12.00 24.20
CA ARG A 77 4.44 -12.88 24.69
C ARG A 77 4.16 -13.47 26.08
N ARG A 78 3.42 -12.74 26.92
CA ARG A 78 3.02 -13.21 28.26
C ARG A 78 1.95 -14.29 28.18
N GLU A 79 1.21 -14.34 27.07
CA GLU A 79 0.05 -15.20 26.87
C GLU A 79 -1.08 -14.98 27.90
N GLY A 80 -2.18 -15.70 27.76
CA GLY A 80 -3.31 -15.58 28.68
C GLY A 80 -4.06 -14.24 28.62
N VAL A 81 -4.76 -13.92 29.71
CA VAL A 81 -5.58 -12.70 29.81
C VAL A 81 -4.69 -11.48 30.09
N SER A 82 -4.89 -10.42 29.32
CA SER A 82 -4.13 -9.17 29.38
C SER A 82 -4.69 -8.23 30.47
N TYR A 83 -4.01 -8.12 31.59
CA TYR A 83 -4.35 -7.14 32.62
C TYR A 83 -3.42 -5.92 32.55
N THR A 84 -3.99 -4.73 32.50
CA THR A 84 -3.23 -3.48 32.37
C THR A 84 -2.18 -3.29 33.46
N ILE A 85 -2.46 -3.70 34.69
CA ILE A 85 -1.49 -3.58 35.79
C ILE A 85 -0.19 -4.35 35.51
N ASP A 86 -0.30 -5.56 34.95
CA ASP A 86 0.85 -6.39 34.65
C ASP A 86 1.67 -5.77 33.50
N THR A 87 0.99 -5.14 32.54
CA THR A 87 1.61 -4.42 31.41
C THR A 87 2.31 -3.14 31.86
N VAL A 88 1.68 -2.36 32.73
CA VAL A 88 2.30 -1.16 33.31
C VAL A 88 3.58 -1.50 34.06
N LYS A 89 3.58 -2.55 34.91
CA LYS A 89 4.76 -3.00 35.66
C LYS A 89 5.88 -3.43 34.73
N ASP A 90 5.57 -4.25 33.74
CA ASP A 90 6.55 -4.75 32.75
C ASP A 90 7.19 -3.59 31.94
N ILE A 91 6.37 -2.64 31.50
CA ILE A 91 6.87 -1.46 30.77
C ILE A 91 7.72 -0.56 31.66
N LEU A 92 7.32 -0.33 32.91
CA LEU A 92 8.11 0.47 33.87
C LEU A 92 9.49 -0.14 34.10
N GLU A 93 9.57 -1.45 34.26
CA GLU A 93 10.83 -2.17 34.48
C GLU A 93 11.76 -2.06 33.27
N ARG A 94 11.23 -2.27 32.05
CA ARG A 94 12.04 -2.31 30.82
C ARG A 94 12.40 -0.93 30.27
N TYR A 95 11.46 0.01 30.27
CA TYR A 95 11.66 1.33 29.64
C TYR A 95 12.15 2.41 30.60
N ARG A 96 11.97 2.27 31.90
CA ARG A 96 12.45 3.15 32.96
C ARG A 96 12.20 4.64 32.65
N PRO A 97 10.92 5.09 32.58
CA PRO A 97 10.59 6.47 32.23
C PRO A 97 11.10 7.48 33.26
N GLU A 98 11.24 8.72 32.84
CA GLU A 98 11.38 9.85 33.76
C GLU A 98 9.99 10.22 34.31
N GLY A 99 9.69 9.83 35.55
CA GLY A 99 8.38 9.99 36.17
C GLY A 99 7.37 8.93 35.76
N LYS A 100 6.10 9.22 35.95
CA LYS A 100 5.01 8.30 35.61
C LYS A 100 4.74 8.31 34.10
N PRO A 101 4.59 7.16 33.45
CA PRO A 101 4.10 7.14 32.08
C PRO A 101 2.64 7.55 31.99
N GLY A 102 2.21 8.09 30.86
CA GLY A 102 0.79 8.29 30.59
C GLY A 102 0.10 6.95 30.30
N LEU A 103 -1.12 6.75 30.79
CA LEU A 103 -1.99 5.65 30.37
C LEU A 103 -3.21 6.25 29.67
N ILE A 104 -3.32 5.97 28.37
CA ILE A 104 -4.36 6.54 27.51
C ILE A 104 -5.59 5.64 27.57
N LEU A 105 -6.73 6.20 27.97
CA LEU A 105 -8.03 5.56 28.03
C LEU A 105 -9.01 6.32 27.13
N GLY A 106 -9.83 5.61 26.37
CA GLY A 106 -11.02 6.20 25.78
C GLY A 106 -12.10 6.44 26.82
N ASP A 107 -12.96 7.40 26.59
CA ASP A 107 -14.13 7.70 27.42
C ASP A 107 -15.04 6.48 27.64
N ASP A 108 -15.11 5.58 26.65
CA ASP A 108 -15.83 4.30 26.73
C ASP A 108 -15.28 3.37 27.81
N LEU A 109 -13.97 3.34 27.99
CA LEU A 109 -13.29 2.49 28.99
C LEU A 109 -13.20 3.16 30.36
N ALA A 110 -13.19 4.48 30.41
CA ALA A 110 -13.05 5.22 31.65
C ALA A 110 -14.25 5.01 32.59
N LYS A 111 -15.44 4.81 32.06
CA LYS A 111 -16.67 4.55 32.87
C LYS A 111 -16.52 3.37 33.82
N ASP A 112 -15.86 2.29 33.35
CA ASP A 112 -15.73 1.06 34.07
C ASP A 112 -14.33 0.85 34.66
N PHE A 113 -13.46 1.87 34.61
CA PHE A 113 -12.08 1.78 35.06
C PHE A 113 -11.96 1.35 36.54
N HIS A 114 -12.90 1.75 37.38
CA HIS A 114 -12.94 1.38 38.80
C HIS A 114 -13.07 -0.13 39.03
N THR A 115 -13.53 -0.90 38.02
CA THR A 115 -13.66 -2.36 38.06
C THR A 115 -12.38 -3.06 37.61
N TRP A 116 -11.40 -2.32 37.08
CA TRP A 116 -10.18 -2.91 36.58
C TRP A 116 -9.35 -3.51 37.71
N ARG A 117 -8.67 -4.65 37.43
CA ARG A 117 -7.76 -5.28 38.36
C ARG A 117 -6.70 -4.29 38.83
N SER A 118 -6.64 -4.07 40.15
CA SER A 118 -5.71 -3.13 40.79
C SER A 118 -5.80 -1.69 40.28
N ALA A 119 -7.02 -1.16 39.99
CA ALA A 119 -7.22 0.20 39.46
C ALA A 119 -6.49 1.28 40.28
N ALA A 120 -6.52 1.21 41.60
CA ALA A 120 -5.82 2.16 42.48
C ALA A 120 -4.28 2.09 42.28
N GLU A 121 -3.73 0.90 42.11
CA GLU A 121 -2.31 0.71 41.85
C GLU A 121 -1.91 1.26 40.47
N ILE A 122 -2.74 1.05 39.44
CA ILE A 122 -2.54 1.66 38.11
C ILE A 122 -2.42 3.17 38.21
N VAL A 123 -3.35 3.83 38.92
CA VAL A 123 -3.34 5.30 39.16
C VAL A 123 -2.09 5.72 39.93
N SER A 124 -1.60 4.90 40.86
CA SER A 124 -0.37 5.22 41.60
C SER A 124 0.87 5.18 40.71
N LEU A 125 0.85 4.35 39.67
CA LEU A 125 1.99 4.09 38.78
C LEU A 125 1.96 4.91 37.47
N THR A 126 0.81 5.45 37.08
CA THR A 126 0.63 6.13 35.79
C THR A 126 -0.10 7.47 35.93
N ASP A 127 0.09 8.37 34.96
CA ASP A 127 -0.76 9.54 34.73
C ASP A 127 -1.91 9.10 33.81
N ILE A 128 -3.15 9.06 34.32
CA ILE A 128 -4.31 8.71 33.50
C ILE A 128 -4.61 9.84 32.52
N ILE A 129 -4.78 9.50 31.25
CA ILE A 129 -5.17 10.39 30.15
C ILE A 129 -6.49 9.89 29.59
N ILE A 130 -7.55 10.68 29.69
CA ILE A 130 -8.86 10.35 29.12
C ILE A 130 -9.02 11.10 27.80
N ALA A 131 -9.29 10.35 26.74
CA ALA A 131 -9.49 10.88 25.41
C ALA A 131 -10.95 10.74 24.96
N HIS A 132 -11.44 11.72 24.22
CA HIS A 132 -12.76 11.68 23.61
C HIS A 132 -12.78 10.73 22.41
N ARG A 133 -13.64 9.71 22.46
CA ARG A 133 -13.84 8.78 21.34
C ARG A 133 -15.24 8.82 20.77
N PHE A 134 -16.25 8.97 21.62
CA PHE A 134 -17.66 8.90 21.24
C PHE A 134 -18.48 10.09 21.75
N SER A 135 -18.00 10.85 22.72
CA SER A 135 -18.72 11.99 23.29
C SER A 135 -17.78 13.14 23.59
N ALA A 136 -18.24 14.36 23.31
CA ALA A 136 -17.59 15.59 23.78
C ALA A 136 -17.92 15.89 25.23
N GLU A 137 -18.88 15.18 25.83
CA GLU A 137 -19.29 15.39 27.18
C GLU A 137 -18.29 14.80 28.17
N ASP A 138 -18.07 15.50 29.26
CA ASP A 138 -17.24 15.03 30.35
C ASP A 138 -17.93 13.89 31.09
N ILE A 139 -17.28 12.74 31.09
CA ILE A 139 -17.70 11.60 31.90
C ILE A 139 -17.19 11.73 33.32
N PRO A 140 -17.98 11.39 34.36
CA PRO A 140 -17.50 11.33 35.74
C PRO A 140 -16.39 10.30 35.88
N PHE A 141 -15.22 10.73 36.38
CA PHE A 141 -14.09 9.85 36.65
C PHE A 141 -13.47 10.19 37.99
N SER A 142 -13.49 9.23 38.91
CA SER A 142 -13.19 9.47 40.32
C SER A 142 -11.70 9.56 40.66
N PHE A 143 -10.81 9.27 39.73
CA PHE A 143 -9.37 9.26 39.96
C PHE A 143 -8.70 10.51 39.35
N PRO A 144 -7.53 10.92 39.84
CA PRO A 144 -6.73 11.97 39.21
C PRO A 144 -6.43 11.62 37.72
N HIS A 145 -6.74 12.57 36.84
CA HIS A 145 -6.54 12.35 35.39
C HIS A 145 -6.29 13.66 34.65
N LYS A 146 -5.82 13.54 33.43
CA LYS A 146 -5.74 14.63 32.44
C LYS A 146 -6.74 14.35 31.34
N ARG A 147 -7.41 15.36 30.85
CA ARG A 147 -8.24 15.27 29.66
C ARG A 147 -7.42 15.63 28.45
N LEU A 148 -7.64 14.90 27.37
CA LEU A 148 -7.10 15.21 26.05
C LEU A 148 -8.17 15.94 25.25
N GLU A 149 -7.90 17.19 24.93
CA GLU A 149 -8.77 18.02 24.06
C GLU A 149 -8.54 17.60 22.58
N ASN A 150 -9.05 16.43 22.21
CA ASN A 150 -8.93 15.91 20.85
C ASN A 150 -10.28 15.97 20.12
N GLU A 151 -10.21 16.10 18.80
CA GLU A 151 -11.38 15.92 17.95
C GLU A 151 -11.91 14.48 18.03
N ILE A 152 -13.24 14.35 18.01
CA ILE A 152 -13.91 13.06 18.07
C ILE A 152 -13.88 12.41 16.69
N MET A 153 -13.39 11.19 16.65
CA MET A 153 -13.47 10.32 15.47
C MET A 153 -14.30 9.09 15.85
N GLU A 154 -15.58 9.11 15.52
CA GLU A 154 -16.52 8.02 15.80
C GLU A 154 -16.18 6.76 14.99
N LEU A 155 -15.08 6.13 15.34
CA LEU A 155 -14.57 4.94 14.68
C LEU A 155 -14.17 3.88 15.69
N SER A 156 -14.65 2.66 15.47
CA SER A 156 -14.29 1.51 16.30
C SER A 156 -13.86 0.31 15.45
N SER A 157 -13.04 -0.56 16.00
CA SER A 157 -12.67 -1.81 15.36
C SER A 157 -13.89 -2.69 15.05
N GLY A 158 -14.91 -2.68 15.90
CA GLY A 158 -16.20 -3.33 15.65
C GLY A 158 -16.87 -2.76 14.40
N GLY A 159 -17.02 -1.44 14.33
CA GLY A 159 -17.61 -0.77 13.18
C GLY A 159 -16.84 -1.03 11.86
N VAL A 160 -15.50 -1.18 11.92
CA VAL A 160 -14.72 -1.59 10.74
C VAL A 160 -15.06 -3.03 10.33
N ARG A 161 -15.12 -3.97 11.28
CA ARG A 161 -15.49 -5.36 10.99
C ARG A 161 -16.92 -5.49 10.45
N ASP A 162 -17.85 -4.76 11.03
CA ASP A 162 -19.25 -4.74 10.56
C ASP A 162 -19.35 -4.25 9.11
N ARG A 163 -18.58 -3.23 8.75
CA ARG A 163 -18.50 -2.73 7.36
C ARG A 163 -17.90 -3.76 6.42
N LEU A 164 -16.83 -4.45 6.84
CA LEU A 164 -16.22 -5.55 6.10
C LEU A 164 -17.22 -6.67 5.79
N MET A 165 -17.92 -7.16 6.82
CA MET A 165 -18.90 -8.23 6.68
C MET A 165 -20.10 -7.85 5.78
N ASN A 166 -20.49 -6.58 5.79
CA ASN A 166 -21.63 -6.07 5.03
C ASN A 166 -21.26 -5.47 3.67
N GLY A 167 -20.00 -5.57 3.24
CA GLY A 167 -19.55 -5.00 1.96
C GLY A 167 -19.62 -3.45 1.89
N ALA A 168 -19.68 -2.78 3.05
CA ALA A 168 -19.71 -1.32 3.11
C ALA A 168 -18.31 -0.71 3.05
N ALA A 169 -18.20 0.61 2.84
CA ALA A 169 -16.93 1.31 2.72
C ALA A 169 -16.10 1.22 4.03
N TRP A 170 -14.93 0.62 3.99
CA TRP A 170 -14.02 0.41 5.12
C TRP A 170 -12.55 0.67 4.79
N SER A 171 -12.15 0.54 3.53
CA SER A 171 -10.75 0.44 3.10
C SER A 171 -9.88 1.66 3.46
N TYR A 172 -10.48 2.83 3.60
CA TYR A 172 -9.81 4.06 4.04
C TYR A 172 -9.93 4.34 5.54
N LEU A 173 -10.64 3.49 6.28
CA LEU A 173 -10.72 3.58 7.74
C LEU A 173 -9.55 2.91 8.45
N VAL A 174 -8.73 2.19 7.71
CA VAL A 174 -7.51 1.53 8.18
C VAL A 174 -6.32 2.00 7.36
N PRO A 175 -5.09 1.98 7.91
CA PRO A 175 -3.87 2.21 7.15
C PRO A 175 -3.74 1.24 5.98
N GLN A 176 -3.07 1.68 4.91
CA GLN A 176 -2.93 0.87 3.69
C GLN A 176 -2.29 -0.51 3.96
N GLY A 177 -1.26 -0.58 4.79
CA GLY A 177 -0.62 -1.86 5.16
C GLY A 177 -1.57 -2.80 5.91
N VAL A 178 -2.45 -2.26 6.75
CA VAL A 178 -3.50 -3.03 7.44
C VAL A 178 -4.53 -3.55 6.46
N ARG A 179 -4.97 -2.71 5.53
CA ARG A 179 -5.87 -3.10 4.45
C ARG A 179 -5.32 -4.30 3.67
N PHE A 180 -4.05 -4.25 3.28
CA PHE A 180 -3.41 -5.35 2.55
C PHE A 180 -3.42 -6.67 3.33
N ILE A 181 -3.13 -6.64 4.63
CA ILE A 181 -3.15 -7.84 5.46
C ILE A 181 -4.58 -8.40 5.58
N ILE A 182 -5.60 -7.53 5.74
CA ILE A 182 -6.99 -7.94 5.80
C ILE A 182 -7.42 -8.62 4.49
N GLU A 183 -7.08 -8.03 3.35
CA GLU A 183 -7.45 -8.52 2.01
C GLU A 183 -6.67 -9.80 1.66
N ASP A 184 -5.37 -9.86 1.94
CA ASP A 184 -4.50 -11.02 1.65
C ASP A 184 -4.88 -12.25 2.48
N ARG A 185 -5.20 -12.07 3.76
CA ARG A 185 -5.54 -13.17 4.69
C ARG A 185 -7.04 -13.40 4.83
N LEU A 186 -7.86 -12.72 4.03
CA LEU A 186 -9.32 -12.79 4.07
C LEU A 186 -9.90 -12.67 5.49
N LEU A 187 -9.35 -11.73 6.27
CA LEU A 187 -9.75 -11.56 7.67
C LEU A 187 -11.16 -10.97 7.78
N TYR A 188 -11.80 -11.22 8.91
CA TYR A 188 -13.11 -10.68 9.29
C TYR A 188 -14.26 -11.07 8.36
N GLY A 189 -14.18 -12.27 7.77
CA GLY A 189 -15.24 -12.75 6.88
C GLY A 189 -15.26 -12.04 5.52
N LEU A 190 -14.19 -11.37 5.17
CA LEU A 190 -14.00 -10.85 3.81
C LEU A 190 -14.03 -12.05 2.87
N GLY A 191 -15.06 -12.14 2.01
CA GLY A 191 -15.13 -13.14 0.96
C GLY A 191 -14.02 -12.94 -0.05
N GLU A 192 -13.59 -14.01 -0.73
CA GLU A 192 -12.65 -13.88 -1.85
C GLU A 192 -13.16 -12.80 -2.82
N PRO A 193 -12.35 -11.81 -3.19
CA PRO A 193 -12.75 -10.86 -4.22
C PRO A 193 -13.15 -11.62 -5.48
N ALA A 194 -14.26 -11.26 -6.07
CA ALA A 194 -14.72 -11.88 -7.32
C ALA A 194 -13.58 -11.75 -8.36
N GLY A 195 -12.94 -12.88 -8.69
CA GLY A 195 -11.83 -12.92 -9.66
C GLY A 195 -10.43 -13.20 -9.09
N THR A 196 -10.28 -13.61 -7.81
CA THR A 196 -8.99 -14.08 -7.30
C THR A 196 -8.57 -15.36 -8.03
N PRO A 197 -7.39 -15.39 -8.69
CA PRO A 197 -6.89 -16.61 -9.34
C PRO A 197 -6.57 -17.67 -8.29
N LYS A 198 -7.12 -18.89 -8.47
CA LYS A 198 -6.93 -20.00 -7.52
C LYS A 198 -5.55 -20.66 -7.56
N ASP A 199 -4.68 -20.28 -8.51
CA ASP A 199 -3.35 -20.87 -8.70
C ASP A 199 -2.28 -19.78 -8.84
N GLY A 200 -1.49 -19.55 -7.79
CA GLY A 200 -0.24 -18.77 -7.85
C GLY A 200 -0.41 -17.29 -8.22
N GLY A 201 -1.55 -16.69 -7.91
CA GLY A 201 -1.86 -15.30 -8.22
C GLY A 201 -0.95 -14.30 -7.48
N ILE A 202 -0.90 -13.08 -8.00
CA ILE A 202 -0.12 -11.98 -7.43
C ILE A 202 -0.77 -11.55 -6.12
N SER A 203 -0.11 -11.84 -4.98
CA SER A 203 -0.63 -11.43 -3.67
C SER A 203 -0.48 -9.92 -3.45
N LEU A 204 -1.38 -9.34 -2.67
CA LEU A 204 -1.30 -7.92 -2.29
C LEU A 204 -0.06 -7.62 -1.45
N GLU A 205 0.41 -8.57 -0.65
CA GLU A 205 1.66 -8.46 0.12
C GLU A 205 2.87 -8.35 -0.81
N LEU A 206 2.91 -9.15 -1.87
CA LEU A 206 3.94 -9.07 -2.91
C LEU A 206 3.93 -7.71 -3.61
N ILE A 207 2.74 -7.22 -4.00
CA ILE A 207 2.59 -5.88 -4.59
C ILE A 207 3.10 -4.80 -3.64
N ALA A 208 2.70 -4.85 -2.37
CA ALA A 208 3.14 -3.88 -1.37
C ALA A 208 4.67 -3.91 -1.16
N GLY A 209 5.27 -5.10 -1.12
CA GLY A 209 6.71 -5.28 -1.02
C GLY A 209 7.47 -4.68 -2.21
N ILE A 210 6.95 -4.90 -3.42
CA ILE A 210 7.50 -4.32 -4.65
C ILE A 210 7.34 -2.79 -4.65
N GLU A 211 6.15 -2.28 -4.32
CA GLU A 211 5.87 -0.83 -4.25
C GLU A 211 6.81 -0.12 -3.27
N ASN A 212 7.01 -0.68 -2.08
CA ASN A 212 7.95 -0.14 -1.10
C ASN A 212 9.39 -0.13 -1.62
N THR A 213 9.80 -1.20 -2.32
CA THR A 213 11.13 -1.24 -2.95
C THR A 213 11.27 -0.18 -4.04
N VAL A 214 10.29 -0.06 -4.94
CA VAL A 214 10.28 0.95 -6.00
C VAL A 214 10.39 2.36 -5.42
N ARG A 215 9.66 2.66 -4.34
CA ARG A 215 9.70 3.94 -3.63
C ARG A 215 11.10 4.32 -3.16
N THR A 216 11.93 3.36 -2.78
CA THR A 216 13.33 3.61 -2.35
C THR A 216 14.31 3.72 -3.51
N MET A 217 13.96 3.19 -4.70
CA MET A 217 14.87 3.12 -5.85
C MET A 217 14.78 4.33 -6.79
N ILE A 218 13.65 5.05 -6.78
CA ILE A 218 13.40 6.16 -7.71
C ILE A 218 12.97 7.42 -6.97
N SER A 219 13.03 8.58 -7.63
CA SER A 219 12.63 9.86 -7.03
C SER A 219 11.12 9.89 -6.70
N PRO A 220 10.67 10.71 -5.72
CA PRO A 220 9.25 10.85 -5.37
C PRO A 220 8.35 11.20 -6.56
N ALA A 221 8.79 12.10 -7.44
CA ALA A 221 8.02 12.46 -8.63
C ALA A 221 7.87 11.27 -9.60
N ARG A 222 8.92 10.47 -9.77
CA ARG A 222 8.87 9.28 -10.61
C ARG A 222 8.06 8.16 -9.95
N PHE A 223 8.11 8.04 -8.65
CA PHE A 223 7.25 7.10 -7.92
C PHE A 223 5.76 7.45 -8.11
N LEU A 224 5.41 8.74 -8.04
CA LEU A 224 4.04 9.20 -8.31
C LEU A 224 3.60 8.85 -9.75
N HIS A 225 4.47 9.08 -10.74
CA HIS A 225 4.24 8.65 -12.11
C HIS A 225 4.00 7.14 -12.19
N SER A 226 4.89 6.31 -11.63
CA SER A 226 4.74 4.85 -11.67
C SER A 226 3.44 4.39 -10.99
N ARG A 227 3.02 5.06 -9.93
CA ARG A 227 1.75 4.78 -9.26
C ARG A 227 0.53 5.15 -10.12
N ASN A 228 0.57 6.30 -10.81
CA ASN A 228 -0.47 6.69 -11.75
C ASN A 228 -0.58 5.70 -12.92
N VAL A 229 0.57 5.24 -13.44
CA VAL A 229 0.62 4.19 -14.46
C VAL A 229 0.01 2.90 -13.95
N ALA A 230 0.34 2.49 -12.71
CA ALA A 230 -0.20 1.27 -12.10
C ALA A 230 -1.73 1.31 -11.97
N LEU A 231 -2.27 2.41 -11.45
CA LEU A 231 -3.72 2.60 -11.29
C LEU A 231 -4.45 2.58 -12.64
N LEU A 232 -3.90 3.26 -13.64
CA LEU A 232 -4.50 3.26 -14.99
C LEU A 232 -4.39 1.90 -15.66
N ALA A 233 -3.26 1.21 -15.53
CA ALA A 233 -3.09 -0.14 -16.05
C ALA A 233 -4.05 -1.14 -15.39
N GLN A 234 -4.28 -1.02 -14.09
CA GLN A 234 -5.28 -1.80 -13.35
C GLN A 234 -6.70 -1.58 -13.91
N ASP A 235 -7.11 -0.32 -14.09
CA ASP A 235 -8.44 0.03 -14.64
C ASP A 235 -8.61 -0.51 -16.07
N LEU A 236 -7.61 -0.32 -16.92
CA LEU A 236 -7.62 -0.81 -18.30
C LEU A 236 -7.65 -2.36 -18.35
N CYS A 237 -6.91 -3.05 -17.50
CA CYS A 237 -6.96 -4.52 -17.40
C CYS A 237 -8.37 -4.99 -17.04
N GLY A 238 -8.97 -4.43 -15.98
CA GLY A 238 -10.33 -4.77 -15.58
C GLY A 238 -11.34 -4.55 -16.71
N ARG A 239 -11.19 -3.46 -17.44
CA ARG A 239 -12.06 -3.11 -18.56
C ARG A 239 -11.95 -4.06 -19.75
N PHE A 240 -10.74 -4.50 -20.08
CA PHE A 240 -10.49 -5.34 -21.25
C PHE A 240 -10.38 -6.84 -20.90
N GLY A 241 -10.83 -7.26 -19.71
CA GLY A 241 -10.89 -8.67 -19.32
C GLY A 241 -9.53 -9.30 -19.02
N LEU A 242 -8.55 -8.49 -18.63
CA LEU A 242 -7.23 -8.92 -18.16
C LEU A 242 -7.17 -8.89 -16.64
N ASP A 243 -6.13 -9.50 -16.05
CA ASP A 243 -5.90 -9.46 -14.61
C ASP A 243 -5.52 -8.04 -14.13
N PRO A 244 -6.36 -7.38 -13.30
CA PRO A 244 -6.06 -6.06 -12.76
C PRO A 244 -4.82 -6.02 -11.86
N ALA A 245 -4.53 -7.11 -11.13
CA ALA A 245 -3.36 -7.20 -10.26
C ALA A 245 -2.08 -7.24 -11.08
N ALA A 246 -2.07 -7.98 -12.21
CA ALA A 246 -0.97 -8.00 -13.15
C ALA A 246 -0.75 -6.61 -13.78
N GLY A 247 -1.82 -5.88 -14.12
CA GLY A 247 -1.77 -4.52 -14.60
C GLY A 247 -1.12 -3.56 -13.61
N TYR A 248 -1.57 -3.61 -12.36
CA TYR A 248 -0.99 -2.78 -11.29
C TYR A 248 0.49 -3.08 -11.06
N LEU A 249 0.84 -4.36 -10.94
CA LEU A 249 2.23 -4.80 -10.71
C LEU A 249 3.15 -4.39 -11.86
N ALA A 250 2.75 -4.58 -13.09
CA ALA A 250 3.52 -4.15 -14.25
C ALA A 250 3.71 -2.63 -14.24
N GLY A 251 2.65 -1.87 -13.93
CA GLY A 251 2.67 -0.42 -13.86
C GLY A 251 3.59 0.13 -12.78
N ILE A 252 3.53 -0.40 -11.55
CA ILE A 252 4.36 0.11 -10.45
C ILE A 252 5.85 -0.20 -10.66
N ALA A 253 6.18 -1.33 -11.29
CA ALA A 253 7.55 -1.81 -11.45
C ALA A 253 8.24 -1.34 -12.75
N HIS A 254 7.52 -0.83 -13.75
CA HIS A 254 8.07 -0.59 -15.09
C HIS A 254 9.32 0.30 -15.13
N ASP A 255 9.37 1.31 -14.30
CA ASP A 255 10.44 2.33 -14.23
C ASP A 255 11.37 2.15 -13.00
N MET A 256 11.29 1.04 -12.25
CA MET A 256 12.06 0.84 -11.02
C MET A 256 13.58 0.93 -11.20
N CYS A 257 14.10 0.65 -12.38
CA CYS A 257 15.53 0.76 -12.71
C CYS A 257 15.91 2.09 -13.39
N LYS A 258 15.02 3.09 -13.45
CA LYS A 258 15.23 4.33 -14.21
C LYS A 258 16.33 5.23 -13.66
N SER A 259 16.64 5.12 -12.37
CA SER A 259 17.67 5.92 -11.71
C SER A 259 19.06 5.27 -11.75
N LEU A 260 19.16 4.04 -12.27
CA LEU A 260 20.44 3.35 -12.39
C LEU A 260 21.32 3.99 -13.48
N SER A 261 22.61 3.96 -13.28
CA SER A 261 23.62 4.37 -14.28
C SER A 261 23.63 3.46 -15.51
N GLY A 262 24.17 3.94 -16.61
CA GLY A 262 24.27 3.14 -17.84
C GLY A 262 25.02 1.84 -17.66
N GLU A 263 26.06 1.81 -16.83
CA GLU A 263 26.84 0.61 -16.52
C GLU A 263 26.00 -0.40 -15.70
N GLU A 264 25.32 0.06 -14.64
CA GLU A 264 24.44 -0.80 -13.83
C GLU A 264 23.32 -1.39 -14.67
N LEU A 265 22.69 -0.57 -15.52
CA LEU A 265 21.66 -1.03 -16.45
C LEU A 265 22.19 -2.11 -17.39
N PHE A 266 23.40 -1.94 -17.91
CA PHE A 266 24.03 -2.91 -18.81
C PHE A 266 24.33 -4.23 -18.09
N GLN A 267 24.90 -4.18 -16.88
CA GLN A 267 25.19 -5.37 -16.09
C GLN A 267 23.90 -6.14 -15.72
N GLN A 268 22.87 -5.42 -15.28
CA GLN A 268 21.58 -6.05 -14.94
C GLN A 268 20.92 -6.68 -16.17
N THR A 269 20.95 -5.99 -17.32
CA THR A 269 20.30 -6.47 -18.55
C THR A 269 20.97 -7.71 -19.13
N LYS A 270 22.30 -7.89 -18.98
CA LYS A 270 23.00 -9.11 -19.44
C LYS A 270 22.34 -10.40 -18.97
N LYS A 271 21.70 -10.38 -17.81
CA LYS A 271 21.07 -11.55 -17.19
C LYS A 271 19.77 -12.00 -17.89
N ASP A 272 19.23 -11.23 -18.85
CA ASP A 272 18.10 -11.66 -19.66
C ASP A 272 18.51 -12.54 -20.87
N GLY A 273 19.82 -12.67 -21.11
CA GLY A 273 20.37 -13.47 -22.19
C GLY A 273 20.17 -12.89 -23.61
N LYS A 274 19.61 -11.69 -23.74
CA LYS A 274 19.32 -11.07 -25.05
C LYS A 274 20.41 -10.09 -25.45
N PRO A 275 20.77 -10.00 -26.75
CA PRO A 275 21.76 -9.05 -27.22
C PRO A 275 21.28 -7.60 -27.04
N VAL A 276 22.21 -6.71 -26.73
CA VAL A 276 21.95 -5.27 -26.67
C VAL A 276 21.96 -4.69 -28.07
N SER A 277 20.89 -4.07 -28.48
CA SER A 277 20.71 -3.47 -29.81
C SER A 277 21.63 -2.25 -30.03
N LYS A 278 21.83 -1.85 -31.30
CA LYS A 278 22.59 -0.63 -31.62
C LYS A 278 21.97 0.64 -31.01
N LEU A 279 20.65 0.68 -30.90
CA LEU A 279 19.93 1.81 -30.30
C LEU A 279 20.15 1.89 -28.79
N GLU A 280 20.07 0.76 -28.08
CA GLU A 280 20.33 0.65 -26.65
C GLU A 280 21.79 0.97 -26.31
N LYS A 281 22.76 0.54 -27.13
CA LYS A 281 24.16 0.91 -26.97
C LYS A 281 24.38 2.43 -27.09
N LYS A 282 23.67 3.08 -28.04
CA LYS A 282 23.73 4.52 -28.23
C LYS A 282 23.00 5.30 -27.12
N LYS A 283 21.96 4.71 -26.54
CA LYS A 283 21.11 5.31 -25.52
C LYS A 283 20.86 4.33 -24.38
N PRO A 284 21.84 4.11 -23.46
CA PRO A 284 21.77 3.10 -22.42
C PRO A 284 20.54 3.24 -21.50
N SER A 285 20.00 4.45 -21.34
CA SER A 285 18.78 4.68 -20.56
C SER A 285 17.56 3.87 -21.05
N LEU A 286 17.56 3.35 -22.28
CA LEU A 286 16.50 2.47 -22.77
C LEU A 286 16.55 1.06 -22.15
N LEU A 287 17.68 0.67 -21.59
CA LEU A 287 17.83 -0.63 -20.92
C LEU A 287 17.07 -0.76 -19.60
N HIS A 288 16.60 0.37 -19.02
CA HIS A 288 15.89 0.31 -17.73
C HIS A 288 14.68 -0.62 -17.75
N ALA A 289 13.97 -0.70 -18.86
CA ALA A 289 12.82 -1.59 -19.04
C ALA A 289 13.21 -3.07 -18.92
N ARG A 290 14.28 -3.47 -19.60
CA ARG A 290 14.83 -4.84 -19.53
C ARG A 290 15.42 -5.13 -18.15
N ALA A 291 16.15 -4.18 -17.58
CA ALA A 291 16.73 -4.29 -16.25
C ALA A 291 15.65 -4.45 -15.16
N ALA A 292 14.52 -3.71 -15.26
CA ALA A 292 13.39 -3.82 -14.37
C ALA A 292 12.74 -5.22 -14.42
N ALA A 293 12.52 -5.76 -15.62
CA ALA A 293 11.98 -7.11 -15.77
C ALA A 293 12.91 -8.18 -15.16
N VAL A 294 14.23 -8.04 -15.35
CA VAL A 294 15.22 -8.95 -14.73
C VAL A 294 15.20 -8.84 -13.22
N LEU A 295 15.20 -7.60 -12.69
CA LEU A 295 15.20 -7.37 -11.25
C LEU A 295 13.94 -7.93 -10.58
N LEU A 296 12.78 -7.75 -11.21
CA LEU A 296 11.51 -8.26 -10.74
C LEU A 296 11.53 -9.79 -10.64
N ARG A 297 12.08 -10.47 -11.66
CA ARG A 297 12.24 -11.92 -11.67
C ARG A 297 13.20 -12.41 -10.58
N GLU A 298 14.38 -11.79 -10.46
CA GLU A 298 15.43 -12.27 -9.56
C GLU A 298 15.14 -11.97 -8.09
N ARG A 299 14.64 -10.78 -7.80
CA ARG A 299 14.46 -10.33 -6.42
C ARG A 299 13.11 -10.72 -5.82
N PHE A 300 12.07 -10.80 -6.65
CA PHE A 300 10.68 -11.02 -6.19
C PHE A 300 10.09 -12.34 -6.69
N GLY A 301 10.84 -13.13 -7.45
CA GLY A 301 10.38 -14.43 -7.94
C GLY A 301 9.24 -14.34 -8.96
N ILE A 302 9.04 -13.21 -9.62
CA ILE A 302 8.00 -13.06 -10.63
C ILE A 302 8.45 -13.76 -11.93
N HIS A 303 7.74 -14.83 -12.28
CA HIS A 303 7.98 -15.61 -13.49
C HIS A 303 6.86 -15.51 -14.54
N ASN A 304 5.82 -14.73 -14.25
CA ASN A 304 4.73 -14.48 -15.19
C ASN A 304 5.27 -13.78 -16.44
N LYS A 305 5.18 -14.49 -17.58
CA LYS A 305 5.76 -14.03 -18.85
C LYS A 305 5.14 -12.75 -19.36
N ASP A 306 3.82 -12.59 -19.19
CA ASP A 306 3.10 -11.42 -19.69
C ASP A 306 3.50 -10.14 -18.93
N ILE A 307 3.70 -10.24 -17.60
CA ILE A 307 4.18 -9.12 -16.79
C ILE A 307 5.61 -8.72 -17.18
N LEU A 308 6.51 -9.71 -17.26
CA LEU A 308 7.90 -9.44 -17.60
C LEU A 308 8.04 -8.88 -19.02
N GLU A 309 7.22 -9.36 -19.96
CA GLU A 309 7.18 -8.85 -21.32
C GLU A 309 6.61 -7.44 -21.40
N ALA A 310 5.51 -7.18 -20.69
CA ALA A 310 4.91 -5.85 -20.62
C ALA A 310 5.96 -4.82 -20.14
N ILE A 311 6.65 -5.11 -19.04
CA ILE A 311 7.71 -4.25 -18.52
C ILE A 311 8.85 -4.09 -19.53
N ARG A 312 9.31 -5.17 -20.17
CA ARG A 312 10.40 -5.14 -21.15
C ARG A 312 10.09 -4.26 -22.37
N LEU A 313 8.83 -4.25 -22.81
CA LEU A 313 8.39 -3.59 -24.05
C LEU A 313 7.79 -2.19 -23.87
N HIS A 314 7.60 -1.71 -22.63
CA HIS A 314 6.88 -0.45 -22.40
C HIS A 314 7.55 0.79 -23.05
N THR A 315 8.86 0.76 -23.27
CA THR A 315 9.60 1.87 -23.89
C THR A 315 9.68 1.79 -25.39
N LEU A 316 9.78 0.59 -25.92
CA LEU A 316 9.99 0.32 -27.34
C LEU A 316 8.93 -0.66 -27.82
N ALA A 317 7.84 -0.13 -28.37
CA ALA A 317 6.76 -0.97 -28.91
C ALA A 317 7.29 -1.92 -29.99
N ASP A 318 6.78 -3.16 -30.00
CA ASP A 318 7.14 -4.20 -30.96
C ASP A 318 5.90 -5.02 -31.36
N THR A 319 6.00 -5.75 -32.47
CA THR A 319 4.95 -6.66 -32.96
C THR A 319 4.64 -7.81 -32.00
N GLU A 320 5.55 -8.14 -31.09
CA GLU A 320 5.39 -9.18 -30.08
C GLU A 320 4.55 -8.77 -28.85
N MET A 321 4.01 -7.55 -28.82
CA MET A 321 3.30 -7.05 -27.63
C MET A 321 1.98 -7.79 -27.42
N GLY A 322 1.90 -8.57 -26.33
CA GLY A 322 0.68 -9.16 -25.82
C GLY A 322 -0.27 -8.09 -25.22
N PRO A 323 -1.50 -8.49 -24.85
CA PRO A 323 -2.52 -7.54 -24.34
C PRO A 323 -2.05 -6.72 -23.14
N LEU A 324 -1.39 -7.32 -22.16
CA LEU A 324 -0.86 -6.62 -20.99
C LEU A 324 0.24 -5.62 -21.35
N ALA A 325 1.08 -5.94 -22.32
CA ALA A 325 2.12 -5.04 -22.81
C ALA A 325 1.50 -3.81 -23.50
N LYS A 326 0.41 -3.98 -24.26
CA LYS A 326 -0.35 -2.88 -24.85
C LYS A 326 -0.96 -2.00 -23.76
N VAL A 327 -1.56 -2.60 -22.72
CA VAL A 327 -2.12 -1.86 -21.57
C VAL A 327 -1.04 -1.02 -20.89
N LEU A 328 0.11 -1.60 -20.56
CA LEU A 328 1.19 -0.89 -19.89
C LEU A 328 1.76 0.24 -20.77
N PHE A 329 1.94 0.00 -22.06
CA PHE A 329 2.37 1.03 -23.01
C PHE A 329 1.40 2.21 -23.03
N ILE A 330 0.09 1.93 -23.12
CA ILE A 330 -0.96 2.95 -23.08
C ILE A 330 -0.86 3.73 -21.78
N ALA A 331 -0.90 3.05 -20.65
CA ALA A 331 -0.91 3.67 -19.33
C ALA A 331 0.29 4.59 -19.10
N ASP A 332 1.50 4.17 -19.50
CA ASP A 332 2.70 5.03 -19.42
C ASP A 332 2.61 6.30 -20.25
N LYS A 333 1.89 6.27 -21.37
CA LYS A 333 1.80 7.42 -22.27
C LYS A 333 0.67 8.40 -21.93
N ILE A 334 -0.44 7.93 -21.32
CA ILE A 334 -1.63 8.77 -21.13
C ILE A 334 -2.04 8.96 -19.65
N GLU A 335 -1.25 8.49 -18.66
CA GLU A 335 -1.58 8.72 -17.27
C GLU A 335 -1.71 10.21 -16.91
N VAL A 336 -2.41 10.51 -15.81
CA VAL A 336 -2.93 11.85 -15.49
C VAL A 336 -1.87 12.95 -15.43
N SER A 337 -0.63 12.65 -15.10
CA SER A 337 0.46 13.65 -15.02
C SER A 337 1.13 13.97 -16.37
N ARG A 338 0.77 13.27 -17.45
CA ARG A 338 1.30 13.55 -18.80
C ARG A 338 0.65 14.79 -19.40
N GLU A 339 1.40 15.86 -19.57
CA GLU A 339 0.88 17.16 -20.06
C GLU A 339 0.53 17.16 -21.55
N HIS A 340 1.19 16.32 -22.35
CA HIS A 340 1.13 16.35 -23.81
C HIS A 340 0.09 15.42 -24.44
N VAL A 341 -0.80 14.83 -23.63
CA VAL A 341 -1.82 13.90 -24.09
C VAL A 341 -3.03 14.65 -24.63
N SER A 342 -3.45 14.33 -25.86
CA SER A 342 -4.64 14.92 -26.45
C SER A 342 -5.91 14.63 -25.63
N PRO A 343 -6.89 15.54 -25.59
CA PRO A 343 -8.15 15.33 -24.86
C PRO A 343 -8.88 14.05 -25.27
N GLY A 344 -8.80 13.66 -26.54
CA GLY A 344 -9.41 12.41 -27.04
C GLY A 344 -8.83 11.15 -26.41
N LEU A 345 -7.52 11.09 -26.19
CA LEU A 345 -6.87 9.95 -25.54
C LEU A 345 -7.08 9.93 -24.03
N ARG A 346 -7.25 11.09 -23.37
CA ARG A 346 -7.60 11.13 -21.94
C ARG A 346 -8.94 10.46 -21.65
N ASN A 347 -9.88 10.49 -22.59
CA ASN A 347 -11.11 9.73 -22.50
C ASN A 347 -10.93 8.30 -23.06
N SER A 348 -10.05 7.53 -22.45
CA SER A 348 -9.77 6.14 -22.86
C SER A 348 -11.04 5.27 -22.98
N ARG A 349 -12.10 5.62 -22.24
CA ARG A 349 -13.40 4.91 -22.25
C ARG A 349 -14.18 5.04 -23.56
N SER A 350 -13.86 6.01 -24.41
CA SER A 350 -14.50 6.17 -25.72
C SER A 350 -14.06 5.16 -26.78
N PHE A 351 -12.98 4.41 -26.52
CA PHE A 351 -12.45 3.44 -27.49
C PHE A 351 -13.15 2.07 -27.36
N PRO A 352 -13.54 1.43 -28.48
CA PRO A 352 -14.32 0.20 -28.47
C PRO A 352 -13.47 -1.05 -28.08
N SER A 353 -12.16 -1.01 -28.26
CA SER A 353 -11.26 -2.13 -27.97
C SER A 353 -9.89 -1.67 -27.51
N LEU A 354 -9.12 -2.59 -26.89
CA LEU A 354 -7.74 -2.35 -26.49
C LEU A 354 -6.87 -2.00 -27.71
N ASP A 355 -7.03 -2.71 -28.82
CA ASP A 355 -6.25 -2.48 -30.04
C ASP A 355 -6.53 -1.10 -30.67
N ALA A 356 -7.77 -0.66 -30.63
CA ALA A 356 -8.15 0.68 -31.11
C ALA A 356 -7.50 1.79 -30.27
N LEU A 357 -7.53 1.64 -28.94
CA LEU A 357 -6.88 2.57 -28.03
C LEU A 357 -5.35 2.53 -28.20
N PHE A 358 -4.77 1.34 -28.30
CA PHE A 358 -3.33 1.17 -28.50
C PHE A 358 -2.85 1.83 -29.80
N ALA A 359 -3.55 1.61 -30.91
CA ALA A 359 -3.22 2.23 -32.20
C ALA A 359 -3.23 3.76 -32.12
N ALA A 360 -4.25 4.34 -31.49
CA ALA A 360 -4.35 5.79 -31.34
C ALA A 360 -3.21 6.37 -30.46
N VAL A 361 -2.87 5.71 -29.34
CA VAL A 361 -1.77 6.13 -28.47
C VAL A 361 -0.41 5.96 -29.16
N LEU A 362 -0.24 4.89 -29.94
CA LEU A 362 0.99 4.67 -30.71
C LEU A 362 1.18 5.74 -31.78
N ASP A 363 0.13 6.09 -32.51
CA ASP A 363 0.18 7.13 -33.55
C ASP A 363 0.57 8.49 -32.96
N GLU A 364 -0.04 8.90 -31.83
CA GLU A 364 0.32 10.15 -31.15
C GLU A 364 1.76 10.12 -30.64
N THR A 365 2.19 8.99 -30.06
CA THR A 365 3.57 8.79 -29.58
C THR A 365 4.58 8.90 -30.73
N VAL A 366 4.29 8.30 -31.88
CA VAL A 366 5.16 8.33 -33.05
C VAL A 366 5.20 9.73 -33.67
N ALA A 367 4.06 10.43 -33.75
CA ALA A 367 4.01 11.81 -34.18
C ALA A 367 4.90 12.72 -33.31
N PHE A 368 4.80 12.57 -31.98
CA PHE A 368 5.62 13.28 -31.03
C PHE A 368 7.12 13.00 -31.21
N PHE A 369 7.52 11.74 -31.42
CA PHE A 369 8.91 11.36 -31.63
C PHE A 369 9.46 11.89 -32.96
N ARG A 370 8.65 11.88 -34.02
CA ARG A 370 9.04 12.43 -35.33
C ARG A 370 9.24 13.94 -35.26
N ALA A 371 8.33 14.66 -34.58
CA ALA A 371 8.45 16.11 -34.39
C ALA A 371 9.75 16.52 -33.67
N ARG A 372 10.23 15.66 -32.75
CA ARG A 372 11.49 15.86 -32.00
C ARG A 372 12.71 15.17 -32.63
N LYS A 373 12.58 14.62 -33.81
CA LYS A 373 13.65 13.93 -34.55
C LYS A 373 14.27 12.74 -33.77
N TYR A 374 13.46 12.06 -32.92
CA TYR A 374 13.90 10.88 -32.22
C TYR A 374 13.91 9.65 -33.15
N THR A 375 14.92 8.79 -33.00
CA THR A 375 15.03 7.55 -33.75
C THR A 375 14.03 6.51 -33.22
N LEU A 376 13.16 6.01 -34.10
CA LEU A 376 12.27 4.89 -33.78
C LEU A 376 13.02 3.56 -33.82
N SER A 377 12.61 2.60 -32.98
CA SER A 377 13.15 1.24 -33.04
C SER A 377 12.68 0.51 -34.31
N LYS A 378 13.44 -0.51 -34.72
CA LYS A 378 13.02 -1.37 -35.84
C LYS A 378 11.70 -2.10 -35.53
N GLY A 379 11.49 -2.51 -34.25
CA GLY A 379 10.25 -3.13 -33.81
C GLY A 379 9.05 -2.20 -33.94
N THR A 380 9.20 -0.96 -33.46
CA THR A 380 8.14 0.06 -33.59
C THR A 380 7.79 0.36 -35.06
N LEU A 381 8.79 0.40 -35.95
CA LEU A 381 8.55 0.61 -37.38
C LEU A 381 7.76 -0.54 -38.00
N ARG A 382 8.15 -1.80 -37.71
CA ARG A 382 7.41 -2.99 -38.17
C ARG A 382 5.97 -3.01 -37.64
N LEU A 383 5.78 -2.69 -36.36
CA LEU A 383 4.45 -2.62 -35.75
C LEU A 383 3.55 -1.61 -36.46
N LEU A 384 4.07 -0.44 -36.82
CA LEU A 384 3.32 0.56 -37.59
C LEU A 384 2.90 0.06 -38.99
N GLU A 385 3.74 -0.73 -39.65
CA GLU A 385 3.42 -1.35 -40.93
C GLU A 385 2.27 -2.36 -40.78
N VAL A 386 2.30 -3.20 -39.75
CA VAL A 386 1.24 -4.18 -39.46
C VAL A 386 -0.09 -3.47 -39.19
N ILE A 387 -0.12 -2.50 -38.28
CA ILE A 387 -1.36 -1.78 -37.91
C ILE A 387 -1.95 -1.05 -39.13
N LYS A 388 -1.11 -0.45 -39.99
CA LYS A 388 -1.59 0.21 -41.20
C LYS A 388 -2.09 -0.77 -42.26
N GLY A 389 -1.46 -1.95 -42.38
CA GLY A 389 -1.91 -3.04 -43.26
C GLY A 389 -3.28 -3.56 -42.85
N GLU A 390 -3.49 -3.83 -41.55
CA GLU A 390 -4.79 -4.27 -41.01
C GLU A 390 -5.90 -3.21 -41.18
N ALA A 391 -5.58 -1.93 -41.08
CA ALA A 391 -6.54 -0.83 -41.32
C ALA A 391 -6.94 -0.74 -42.79
N PHE A 392 -6.03 -1.09 -43.71
CA PHE A 392 -6.29 -1.09 -45.14
C PHE A 392 -7.18 -2.25 -45.60
N GLU A 393 -7.05 -3.42 -44.97
CA GLU A 393 -7.90 -4.58 -45.22
C GLU A 393 -9.32 -4.41 -44.67
N LYS A 394 -9.47 -3.84 -43.44
CA LYS A 394 -10.78 -3.54 -42.84
C LYS A 394 -11.60 -2.48 -43.58
N ASN A 395 -10.96 -1.61 -44.34
CA ASN A 395 -11.66 -0.61 -45.18
C ASN A 395 -12.03 -1.14 -46.58
N LYS A 396 -11.66 -2.39 -46.90
CA LYS A 396 -12.02 -3.06 -48.17
C LYS A 396 -13.13 -4.09 -48.04
N SER A 397 -13.49 -4.43 -46.81
CA SER A 397 -14.63 -5.32 -46.46
C SER A 397 -15.83 -4.49 -46.00
#